data_8e3f3f08dc0b67649a25e2f548e0b763
#
_entry.id   8e3f3f08dc0b67649a25e2f548e0b763
#
_cell.length_a   1.000
_cell.length_b   1.000
_cell.length_c   1.000
_cell.angle_alpha   90.00
_cell.angle_beta   90.00
_cell.angle_gamma   90.00
#
_symmetry.space_group_name_H-M   'P 1'
#
loop_
_entity.id
_entity.type
_entity.pdbx_description
1 polymer ?
#
loop_
_entity_poly.entity_id
_entity_poly.type
_entity_poly.pdbx_seq_one_letter_code
_entity_poly.pdbx_strand_id
1 'polypeptide(L)'
;MTTARETQKELAGLGRHLREAIPGVYAGYAQLHGAAMGDDGALSARVKELIALAIAVTRECDGCVIAHARGAARRGATAQEVAEAMGVAILMNGGPGTVWGPRAYAAFEEFAGDTP
;
A
#
# COMPACT_ATOMS: atom_id res chain seq x y z
N MET A 1 -20.19 2.68 1.42
CA MET A 1 -18.84 2.10 1.51
C MET A 1 -17.82 3.21 1.34
N THR A 2 -16.81 3.30 2.22
CA THR A 2 -15.76 4.32 2.14
C THR A 2 -14.78 4.02 1.02
N THR A 3 -14.35 5.07 0.32
CA THR A 3 -13.31 4.94 -0.70
C THR A 3 -11.94 4.83 -0.03
N ALA A 4 -10.94 4.38 -0.78
CA ALA A 4 -9.57 4.32 -0.30
C ALA A 4 -9.06 5.71 0.11
N ARG A 5 -9.39 6.74 -0.67
CA ARG A 5 -9.00 8.13 -0.36
C ARG A 5 -9.62 8.63 0.93
N GLU A 6 -10.90 8.33 1.14
CA GLU A 6 -11.60 8.74 2.37
C GLU A 6 -10.96 8.09 3.58
N THR A 7 -10.67 6.79 3.50
CA THR A 7 -10.01 6.05 4.57
C THR A 7 -8.61 6.61 4.84
N GLN A 8 -7.85 6.90 3.78
CA GLN A 8 -6.50 7.46 3.93
C GLN A 8 -6.53 8.82 4.63
N LYS A 9 -7.49 9.66 4.26
CA LYS A 9 -7.66 10.98 4.88
C LYS A 9 -8.03 10.86 6.37
N GLU A 10 -8.93 9.94 6.68
CA GLU A 10 -9.32 9.68 8.06
C GLU A 10 -8.13 9.23 8.90
N LEU A 11 -7.36 8.25 8.41
CA LEU A 11 -6.18 7.74 9.12
C LEU A 11 -5.10 8.81 9.28
N ALA A 12 -4.90 9.66 8.29
CA ALA A 12 -3.97 10.78 8.39
C ALA A 12 -4.38 11.75 9.50
N GLY A 13 -5.67 12.03 9.61
CA GLY A 13 -6.20 12.87 10.68
C GLY A 13 -5.98 12.26 12.06
N LEU A 14 -6.24 10.96 12.20
CA LEU A 14 -6.04 10.26 13.46
C LEU A 14 -4.57 10.23 13.86
N GLY A 15 -3.66 10.10 12.90
CA GLY A 15 -2.22 9.99 13.16
C GLY A 15 -1.57 11.31 13.58
N ARG A 16 -2.21 12.45 13.30
CA ARG A 16 -1.58 13.75 13.52
C ARG A 16 -1.20 13.99 14.98
N HIS A 17 -2.09 13.70 15.92
CA HIS A 17 -1.83 13.91 17.35
C HIS A 17 -0.70 13.02 17.86
N LEU A 18 -0.66 11.78 17.42
CA LEU A 18 0.40 10.87 17.82
C LEU A 18 1.75 11.32 17.26
N ARG A 19 1.76 11.76 15.99
CA ARG A 19 2.98 12.29 15.37
C ARG A 19 3.53 13.49 16.14
N GLU A 20 2.65 14.38 16.58
CA GLU A 20 3.05 15.55 17.37
C GLU A 20 3.63 15.15 18.73
N ALA A 21 3.13 14.06 19.31
CA ALA A 21 3.60 13.57 20.61
C ALA A 21 4.94 12.81 20.52
N ILE A 22 5.19 12.13 19.40
CA ILE A 22 6.42 11.32 19.21
C ILE A 22 7.05 11.59 17.82
N PRO A 23 7.43 12.84 17.54
CA PRO A 23 7.90 13.21 16.20
C PRO A 23 9.16 12.46 15.76
N GLY A 24 10.04 12.11 16.70
CA GLY A 24 11.27 11.38 16.39
C GLY A 24 11.01 9.98 15.85
N VAL A 25 10.00 9.30 16.37
CA VAL A 25 9.63 7.96 15.90
C VAL A 25 9.11 8.04 14.48
N TYR A 26 8.23 9.00 14.19
CA TYR A 26 7.71 9.18 12.83
C TYR A 26 8.79 9.59 11.84
N ALA A 27 9.74 10.44 12.27
CA ALA A 27 10.87 10.81 11.42
C ALA A 27 11.77 9.60 11.11
N GLY A 28 12.03 8.76 12.11
CA GLY A 28 12.80 7.52 11.91
C GLY A 28 12.08 6.56 10.99
N TYR A 29 10.78 6.41 11.14
CA TYR A 29 9.98 5.56 10.26
C TYR A 29 10.00 6.08 8.81
N ALA A 30 9.87 7.39 8.62
CA ALA A 30 9.93 7.99 7.28
C ALA A 30 11.28 7.76 6.62
N GLN A 31 12.36 7.86 7.38
CA GLN A 31 13.71 7.60 6.89
C GLN A 31 13.88 6.14 6.48
N LEU A 32 13.40 5.21 7.31
CA LEU A 32 13.42 3.78 7.00
C LEU A 32 12.62 3.49 5.73
N HIS A 33 11.42 4.06 5.63
CA HIS A 33 10.55 3.90 4.46
C HIS A 33 11.26 4.38 3.19
N GLY A 34 11.85 5.58 3.23
CA GLY A 34 12.59 6.13 2.09
C GLY A 34 13.77 5.25 1.67
N ALA A 35 14.53 4.74 2.63
CA ALA A 35 15.66 3.87 2.35
C ALA A 35 15.22 2.55 1.72
N ALA A 36 14.10 1.98 2.18
CA ALA A 36 13.62 0.70 1.67
C ALA A 36 12.92 0.82 0.32
N MET A 37 12.15 1.90 0.11
CA MET A 37 11.19 2.01 -1.00
C MET A 37 11.54 3.07 -2.04
N GLY A 38 12.42 4.02 -1.71
CA GLY A 38 12.57 5.26 -2.48
C GLY A 38 13.16 5.10 -3.87
N ASP A 39 14.14 4.25 -4.04
CA ASP A 39 14.93 4.18 -5.26
C ASP A 39 14.88 2.81 -5.93
N ASP A 40 15.14 2.80 -7.25
CA ASP A 40 15.36 1.56 -7.97
C ASP A 40 16.72 0.99 -7.56
N GLY A 41 16.74 -0.29 -7.28
CA GLY A 41 17.97 -1.04 -7.01
C GLY A 41 17.95 -2.29 -7.88
N ALA A 42 18.37 -3.43 -7.33
CA ALA A 42 18.21 -4.72 -8.00
C ALA A 42 16.72 -4.99 -8.29
N LEU A 43 15.85 -4.52 -7.38
CA LEU A 43 14.41 -4.50 -7.58
C LEU A 43 13.99 -3.06 -7.87
N SER A 44 13.10 -2.87 -8.85
CA SER A 44 12.57 -1.53 -9.13
C SER A 44 11.67 -1.07 -7.98
N ALA A 45 11.50 0.24 -7.85
CA ALA A 45 10.57 0.81 -6.87
C ALA A 45 9.14 0.27 -7.09
N ARG A 46 8.74 0.06 -8.35
CA ARG A 46 7.46 -0.53 -8.71
C ARG A 46 7.30 -1.93 -8.11
N VAL A 47 8.31 -2.79 -8.26
CA VAL A 47 8.31 -4.15 -7.72
C VAL A 47 8.27 -4.12 -6.19
N LYS A 48 9.02 -3.19 -5.58
CA LYS A 48 8.99 -3.02 -4.12
C LYS A 48 7.59 -2.67 -3.61
N GLU A 49 6.85 -1.82 -4.34
CA GLU A 49 5.46 -1.51 -3.98
C GLU A 49 4.55 -2.72 -4.09
N LEU A 50 4.74 -3.57 -5.10
CA LEU A 50 3.96 -4.80 -5.24
C LEU A 50 4.25 -5.77 -4.09
N ILE A 51 5.50 -5.90 -3.68
CA ILE A 51 5.90 -6.71 -2.53
C ILE A 51 5.22 -6.17 -1.25
N ALA A 52 5.31 -4.87 -1.03
CA ALA A 52 4.73 -4.23 0.14
C ALA A 52 3.20 -4.40 0.18
N LEU A 53 2.54 -4.27 -0.98
CA LEU A 53 1.10 -4.45 -1.09
C LEU A 53 0.68 -5.89 -0.73
N ALA A 54 1.41 -6.88 -1.22
CA ALA A 54 1.14 -8.28 -0.92
C ALA A 54 1.30 -8.57 0.58
N ILE A 55 2.34 -8.00 1.20
CA ILE A 55 2.56 -8.15 2.65
C ILE A 55 1.46 -7.43 3.43
N ALA A 56 1.05 -6.23 2.98
CA ALA A 56 -0.02 -5.47 3.62
C ALA A 56 -1.34 -6.24 3.63
N VAL A 57 -1.66 -6.92 2.53
CA VAL A 57 -2.83 -7.79 2.43
C VAL A 57 -2.73 -8.94 3.45
N THR A 58 -1.57 -9.55 3.56
CA THR A 58 -1.30 -10.63 4.51
C THR A 58 -1.48 -10.17 5.96
N ARG A 59 -1.10 -8.94 6.25
CA ARG A 59 -1.22 -8.35 7.59
C ARG A 59 -2.60 -7.73 7.85
N GLU A 60 -3.47 -7.70 6.85
CA GLU A 60 -4.80 -7.10 6.95
C GLU A 60 -4.75 -5.65 7.47
N CYS A 61 -3.77 -4.90 6.97
CA CYS A 61 -3.52 -3.52 7.39
C CYS A 61 -4.13 -2.57 6.36
N ASP A 62 -5.30 -2.01 6.65
CA ASP A 62 -6.02 -1.14 5.69
C ASP A 62 -5.19 0.07 5.27
N GLY A 63 -4.57 0.76 6.21
CA GLY A 63 -3.71 1.91 5.91
C GLY A 63 -2.51 1.54 5.05
N CYS A 64 -1.90 0.39 5.31
CA CYS A 64 -0.77 -0.12 4.54
C CYS A 64 -1.21 -0.51 3.12
N VAL A 65 -2.34 -1.20 3.00
CA VAL A 65 -2.92 -1.58 1.70
C VAL A 65 -3.16 -0.34 0.85
N ILE A 66 -3.80 0.68 1.42
CA ILE A 66 -4.11 1.91 0.70
C ILE A 66 -2.83 2.65 0.29
N ALA A 67 -1.88 2.80 1.21
CA ALA A 67 -0.62 3.50 0.93
C ALA A 67 0.16 2.84 -0.20
N HIS A 68 0.27 1.51 -0.18
CA HIS A 68 1.04 0.79 -1.19
C HIS A 68 0.27 0.57 -2.49
N ALA A 69 -1.07 0.52 -2.47
CA ALA A 69 -1.88 0.58 -3.69
C ALA A 69 -1.64 1.91 -4.41
N ARG A 70 -1.63 3.01 -3.66
CA ARG A 70 -1.31 4.32 -4.21
C ARG A 70 0.12 4.39 -4.72
N GLY A 71 1.07 3.85 -3.96
CA GLY A 71 2.47 3.79 -4.36
C GLY A 71 2.67 2.99 -5.64
N ALA A 72 2.01 1.84 -5.77
CA ALA A 72 2.06 1.00 -6.97
C ALA A 72 1.53 1.78 -8.19
N ALA A 73 0.42 2.49 -8.03
CA ALA A 73 -0.15 3.32 -9.11
C ALA A 73 0.84 4.42 -9.53
N ARG A 74 1.44 5.10 -8.56
CA ARG A 74 2.41 6.17 -8.83
C ARG A 74 3.68 5.67 -9.51
N ARG A 75 4.09 4.44 -9.23
CA ARG A 75 5.29 3.84 -9.80
C ARG A 75 5.01 3.11 -11.12
N GLY A 76 3.79 3.22 -11.64
CA GLY A 76 3.43 2.72 -12.96
C GLY A 76 3.13 1.22 -13.02
N ALA A 77 2.76 0.60 -11.90
CA ALA A 77 2.31 -0.78 -11.92
C ALA A 77 1.04 -0.91 -12.77
N THR A 78 0.93 -1.99 -13.50
CA THR A 78 -0.27 -2.27 -14.27
C THR A 78 -1.30 -3.01 -13.41
N ALA A 79 -2.55 -2.94 -13.82
CA ALA A 79 -3.62 -3.66 -13.14
C ALA A 79 -3.32 -5.17 -13.12
N GLN A 80 -2.77 -5.71 -14.20
CA GLN A 80 -2.44 -7.13 -14.29
C GLN A 80 -1.32 -7.50 -13.31
N GLU A 81 -0.32 -6.64 -13.16
CA GLU A 81 0.76 -6.87 -12.19
C GLU A 81 0.22 -6.92 -10.76
N VAL A 82 -0.67 -5.99 -10.42
CA VAL A 82 -1.30 -5.99 -9.10
C VAL A 82 -2.17 -7.25 -8.92
N ALA A 83 -2.95 -7.61 -9.94
CA ALA A 83 -3.78 -8.82 -9.89
C ALA A 83 -2.93 -10.08 -9.63
N GLU A 84 -1.80 -10.22 -10.31
CA GLU A 84 -0.94 -11.38 -10.13
C GLU A 84 -0.27 -11.39 -8.74
N ALA A 85 0.14 -10.23 -8.24
CA ALA A 85 0.67 -10.12 -6.88
C ALA A 85 -0.40 -10.53 -5.86
N MET A 86 -1.66 -10.12 -6.07
CA MET A 86 -2.77 -10.52 -5.20
C MET A 86 -3.05 -12.02 -5.31
N GLY A 87 -2.86 -12.62 -6.48
CA GLY A 87 -2.95 -14.07 -6.66
C GLY A 87 -1.98 -14.82 -5.75
N VAL A 88 -0.74 -14.34 -5.66
CA VAL A 88 0.26 -14.91 -4.76
C VAL A 88 -0.16 -14.72 -3.29
N ALA A 89 -0.68 -13.54 -2.94
CA ALA A 89 -1.15 -13.28 -1.59
C ALA A 89 -2.32 -14.20 -1.21
N ILE A 90 -3.23 -14.47 -2.14
CA ILE A 90 -4.35 -15.41 -1.93
C ILE A 90 -3.82 -16.82 -1.69
N LEU A 91 -2.85 -17.27 -2.50
CA LEU A 91 -2.23 -18.59 -2.32
C LEU A 91 -1.67 -18.75 -0.91
N MET A 92 -0.97 -17.72 -0.43
CA MET A 92 -0.28 -17.78 0.86
C MET A 92 -1.20 -17.62 2.06
N ASN A 93 -2.35 -16.98 1.89
CA ASN A 93 -3.26 -16.63 3.01
C ASN A 93 -4.58 -17.39 3.01
N GLY A 94 -4.99 -17.97 1.89
CA GLY A 94 -6.27 -18.63 1.77
C GLY A 94 -7.46 -17.64 1.85
N GLY A 95 -8.49 -18.00 2.60
CA GLY A 95 -9.72 -17.22 2.72
C GLY A 95 -9.55 -15.72 2.96
N PRO A 96 -8.76 -15.30 3.97
CA PRO A 96 -8.53 -13.87 4.19
C PRO A 96 -7.97 -13.15 2.96
N GLY A 97 -7.14 -13.81 2.17
CA GLY A 97 -6.61 -13.26 0.93
C GLY A 97 -7.69 -13.00 -0.12
N THR A 98 -8.73 -13.83 -0.16
CA THR A 98 -9.84 -13.64 -1.09
C THR A 98 -10.73 -12.45 -0.73
N VAL A 99 -10.58 -11.93 0.47
CA VAL A 99 -11.28 -10.71 0.93
C VAL A 99 -10.38 -9.49 0.77
N TRP A 100 -9.15 -9.57 1.28
CA TRP A 100 -8.24 -8.43 1.28
C TRP A 100 -7.58 -8.17 -0.07
N GLY A 101 -7.40 -9.20 -0.90
CA GLY A 101 -6.90 -9.04 -2.27
C GLY A 101 -7.79 -8.15 -3.11
N PRO A 102 -9.10 -8.42 -3.18
CA PRO A 102 -10.03 -7.53 -3.88
C PRO A 102 -10.05 -6.10 -3.35
N ARG A 103 -9.92 -5.90 -2.03
CA ARG A 103 -9.83 -4.57 -1.43
C ARG A 103 -8.60 -3.81 -1.92
N ALA A 104 -7.47 -4.49 -1.98
CA ALA A 104 -6.22 -3.91 -2.48
C ALA A 104 -6.32 -3.55 -3.95
N TYR A 105 -6.91 -4.45 -4.75
CA TYR A 105 -7.10 -4.20 -6.18
C TYR A 105 -8.03 -3.01 -6.43
N ALA A 106 -9.13 -2.93 -5.70
CA ALA A 106 -10.06 -1.80 -5.81
C ALA A 106 -9.38 -0.47 -5.43
N ALA A 107 -8.57 -0.48 -4.37
CA ALA A 107 -7.80 0.70 -3.98
C ALA A 107 -6.83 1.11 -5.08
N PHE A 108 -6.13 0.15 -5.67
CA PHE A 108 -5.24 0.42 -6.79
C PHE A 108 -5.99 1.04 -7.97
N GLU A 109 -7.13 0.46 -8.35
CA GLU A 109 -7.93 0.98 -9.47
C GLU A 109 -8.36 2.43 -9.23
N GLU A 110 -8.73 2.75 -7.99
CA GLU A 110 -9.10 4.11 -7.62
C GLU A 110 -7.95 5.09 -7.86
N PHE A 111 -6.75 4.77 -7.38
CA PHE A 111 -5.59 5.65 -7.55
C PHE A 111 -5.04 5.64 -8.97
N ALA A 112 -5.10 4.52 -9.67
CA ALA A 112 -4.67 4.42 -11.06
C ALA A 112 -5.53 5.27 -11.99
N GLY A 113 -6.79 5.51 -11.64
CA GLY A 113 -7.68 6.39 -12.38
C GLY A 113 -7.23 7.85 -12.40
N ASP A 114 -6.33 8.26 -11.49
CA ASP A 114 -5.78 9.63 -11.45
C ASP A 114 -4.57 9.81 -12.35
N THR A 115 -4.01 8.71 -12.85
CA THR A 115 -2.78 8.77 -13.66
C THR A 115 -3.16 9.04 -15.11
N PRO A 116 -2.58 10.07 -15.75
CA PRO A 116 -2.85 10.36 -17.15
C PRO A 116 -2.49 9.19 -18.06
#